data_f88bf5d78f0b261a5ef0ae20eef562b9
#
_entry.id   f88bf5d78f0b261a5ef0ae20eef562b9
#
_cell.length_a   1.000
_cell.length_b   1.000
_cell.length_c   1.000
_cell.angle_alpha   90.00
_cell.angle_beta   90.00
_cell.angle_gamma   90.00
#
_symmetry.space_group_name_H-M   'P 1'
#
loop_
_entity.id
_entity.type
_entity.pdbx_description
1 polymer ?
#
loop_
_entity_poly.entity_id
_entity_poly.type
_entity_poly.pdbx_seq_one_letter_code
_entity_poly.pdbx_strand_id
1 'polypeptide(L)'
;MKHLLLVRHAKSSWANPGQADFDRPLNERGHKDAPMMAKRILDRDITIDSIITSTALRALTTAEYFAHANEIPKSKMIQHDFLYHAPPERFAKAIVLIPDEIHTA
;
A
#
# COMPACT_ATOMS: atom_id res chain seq x y z
N MET A 1 17.99 -8.73 10.17
CA MET A 1 17.42 -9.18 8.87
C MET A 1 16.26 -8.27 8.50
N LYS A 2 16.21 -7.86 7.24
CA LYS A 2 15.13 -7.00 6.75
C LYS A 2 14.09 -7.84 6.02
N HIS A 3 12.83 -7.45 6.14
CA HIS A 3 11.71 -8.09 5.50
C HIS A 3 10.97 -7.12 4.59
N LEU A 4 10.59 -7.57 3.40
CA LEU A 4 9.79 -6.81 2.45
C LEU A 4 8.48 -7.55 2.21
N LEU A 5 7.37 -6.84 2.40
CA LEU A 5 6.04 -7.34 2.10
C LEU A 5 5.54 -6.64 0.83
N LEU A 6 5.20 -7.43 -0.18
CA LEU A 6 4.61 -6.90 -1.41
C LEU A 6 3.11 -7.07 -1.33
N VAL A 7 2.38 -5.98 -1.40
CA VAL A 7 0.93 -5.96 -1.28
C VAL A 7 0.32 -5.40 -2.56
N ARG A 8 -0.56 -6.18 -3.17
CA ARG A 8 -1.39 -5.69 -4.28
C ARG A 8 -2.57 -4.91 -3.71
N HIS A 9 -2.93 -3.79 -4.35
CA HIS A 9 -4.12 -3.04 -3.94
C HIS A 9 -5.37 -3.90 -3.94
N ALA A 10 -6.32 -3.58 -3.07
CA ALA A 10 -7.60 -4.27 -2.99
C ALA A 10 -8.48 -3.96 -4.20
N LYS A 11 -9.63 -4.64 -4.31
CA LYS A 11 -10.51 -4.53 -5.47
C LYS A 11 -10.95 -3.09 -5.71
N SER A 12 -10.69 -2.59 -6.91
CA SER A 12 -11.05 -1.23 -7.31
C SER A 12 -12.38 -1.18 -8.06
N SER A 13 -12.99 0.01 -8.08
CA SER A 13 -14.29 0.24 -8.70
C SER A 13 -14.15 0.57 -10.19
N TRP A 14 -15.07 0.04 -10.98
CA TRP A 14 -15.30 0.42 -12.38
C TRP A 14 -16.66 1.10 -12.56
N ALA A 15 -17.27 1.56 -11.44
CA ALA A 15 -18.63 2.10 -11.47
C ALA A 15 -18.75 3.42 -12.24
N ASN A 16 -17.67 4.20 -12.34
CA ASN A 16 -17.66 5.46 -13.06
C ASN A 16 -16.74 5.38 -14.29
N PRO A 17 -17.27 5.08 -15.49
CA PRO A 17 -16.46 4.92 -16.69
C PRO A 17 -15.79 6.22 -17.18
N GLY A 18 -16.29 7.38 -16.76
CA GLY A 18 -15.69 8.67 -17.09
C GLY A 18 -14.53 9.07 -16.19
N GLN A 19 -14.25 8.29 -15.15
CA GLN A 19 -13.22 8.60 -14.18
C GLN A 19 -11.83 8.19 -14.68
N ALA A 20 -10.81 9.04 -14.42
CA ALA A 20 -9.44 8.69 -14.74
C ALA A 20 -8.99 7.47 -13.94
N ASP A 21 -8.18 6.60 -14.54
CA ASP A 21 -7.68 5.39 -13.88
C ASP A 21 -6.97 5.70 -12.55
N PHE A 22 -6.18 6.76 -12.51
CA PHE A 22 -5.47 7.20 -11.31
C PHE A 22 -6.41 7.46 -10.13
N ASP A 23 -7.61 7.97 -10.40
CA ASP A 23 -8.58 8.38 -9.39
C ASP A 23 -9.61 7.31 -9.06
N ARG A 24 -9.48 6.11 -9.62
CA ARG A 24 -10.42 5.02 -9.32
C ARG A 24 -10.30 4.59 -7.86
N PRO A 25 -11.43 4.60 -7.10
CA PRO A 25 -11.42 4.20 -5.70
C PRO A 25 -11.51 2.67 -5.55
N LEU A 26 -11.38 2.19 -4.32
CA LEU A 26 -11.76 0.82 -3.99
C LEU A 26 -13.28 0.67 -4.11
N ASN A 27 -13.75 -0.55 -4.47
CA ASN A 27 -15.17 -0.87 -4.38
C ASN A 27 -15.50 -1.40 -2.97
N GLU A 28 -16.77 -1.80 -2.75
CA GLU A 28 -17.20 -2.32 -1.44
C GLU A 28 -16.36 -3.52 -0.99
N ARG A 29 -16.07 -4.43 -1.90
CA ARG A 29 -15.25 -5.61 -1.60
C ARG A 29 -13.83 -5.20 -1.20
N GLY A 30 -13.26 -4.20 -1.89
CA GLY A 30 -11.93 -3.68 -1.57
C GLY A 30 -11.87 -3.08 -0.18
N HIS A 31 -12.86 -2.29 0.18
CA HIS A 31 -12.98 -1.70 1.52
C HIS A 31 -13.18 -2.73 2.62
N LYS A 32 -13.68 -3.90 2.29
CA LYS A 32 -13.83 -5.03 3.22
C LYS A 32 -12.54 -5.85 3.31
N ASP A 33 -11.96 -6.18 2.17
CA ASP A 33 -10.80 -7.08 2.10
C ASP A 33 -9.51 -6.45 2.61
N ALA A 34 -9.28 -5.17 2.35
CA ALA A 34 -8.04 -4.51 2.77
C ALA A 34 -7.83 -4.51 4.28
N PRO A 35 -8.79 -4.07 5.10
CA PRO A 35 -8.62 -4.14 6.56
C PRO A 35 -8.55 -5.58 7.08
N MET A 36 -9.25 -6.52 6.45
CA MET A 36 -9.19 -7.94 6.80
C MET A 36 -7.79 -8.50 6.59
N MET A 37 -7.18 -8.19 5.45
CA MET A 37 -5.82 -8.65 5.14
C MET A 37 -4.78 -8.00 6.05
N ALA A 38 -4.94 -6.72 6.36
CA ALA A 38 -4.07 -6.03 7.30
C ALA A 38 -4.10 -6.71 8.67
N LYS A 39 -5.29 -7.07 9.15
CA LYS A 39 -5.44 -7.80 10.41
C LYS A 39 -4.79 -9.18 10.35
N ARG A 40 -4.93 -9.91 9.24
CA ARG A 40 -4.30 -11.23 9.08
C ARG A 40 -2.79 -11.19 9.23
N ILE A 41 -2.15 -10.16 8.72
CA ILE A 41 -0.70 -10.01 8.85
C ILE A 41 -0.32 -9.80 10.32
N LEU A 42 -1.07 -8.97 11.05
CA LEU A 42 -0.85 -8.79 12.48
C LEU A 42 -1.09 -10.08 13.27
N ASP A 43 -2.12 -10.84 12.91
CA ASP A 43 -2.43 -12.11 13.58
C ASP A 43 -1.32 -13.17 13.38
N ARG A 44 -0.45 -12.96 12.39
CA ARG A 44 0.74 -13.80 12.15
C ARG A 44 2.00 -13.24 12.82
N ASP A 45 1.84 -12.30 13.72
CA ASP A 45 2.94 -11.64 14.45
C ASP A 45 3.92 -10.91 13.53
N ILE A 46 3.43 -10.40 12.39
CA ILE A 46 4.23 -9.57 11.49
C ILE A 46 3.88 -8.12 11.73
N THR A 47 4.87 -7.36 12.19
CA THR A 47 4.72 -5.92 12.44
C THR A 47 5.40 -5.15 11.31
N ILE A 48 4.71 -4.18 10.75
CA ILE A 48 5.21 -3.33 9.67
C ILE A 48 5.72 -2.02 10.27
N ASP A 49 6.95 -1.66 9.94
CA ASP A 49 7.60 -0.43 10.43
C ASP A 49 7.42 0.75 9.49
N SER A 50 7.25 0.48 8.20
CA SER A 50 7.10 1.52 7.19
C SER A 50 6.21 1.02 6.05
N ILE A 51 5.54 1.95 5.39
CA ILE A 51 4.70 1.67 4.24
C ILE A 51 5.11 2.57 3.09
N ILE A 52 5.35 1.96 1.94
CA ILE A 52 5.67 2.66 0.70
C ILE A 52 4.54 2.37 -0.29
N THR A 53 3.99 3.39 -0.88
CA THR A 53 2.84 3.23 -1.78
C THR A 53 2.92 4.11 -3.01
N SER A 54 2.23 3.67 -4.07
CA SER A 54 1.89 4.53 -5.19
C SER A 54 0.90 5.61 -4.74
N THR A 55 0.81 6.68 -5.50
CA THR A 55 -0.14 7.77 -5.26
C THR A 55 -1.51 7.54 -5.91
N ALA A 56 -1.69 6.48 -6.71
CA ALA A 56 -3.00 6.12 -7.24
C ALA A 56 -3.98 5.84 -6.09
N LEU A 57 -5.21 6.34 -6.20
CA LEU A 57 -6.17 6.31 -5.09
C LEU A 57 -6.40 4.90 -4.54
N ARG A 58 -6.57 3.89 -5.40
CA ARG A 58 -6.78 2.51 -4.97
C ARG A 58 -5.60 1.93 -4.18
N ALA A 59 -4.39 2.28 -4.56
CA ALA A 59 -3.19 1.83 -3.85
C ALA A 59 -3.03 2.58 -2.53
N LEU A 60 -3.19 3.88 -2.55
CA LEU A 60 -3.08 4.74 -1.36
C LEU A 60 -4.11 4.34 -0.30
N THR A 61 -5.37 4.12 -0.69
CA THR A 61 -6.43 3.71 0.23
C THR A 61 -6.12 2.34 0.86
N THR A 62 -5.65 1.38 0.05
CA THR A 62 -5.22 0.08 0.58
C THR A 62 -4.10 0.25 1.60
N ALA A 63 -3.09 1.05 1.26
CA ALA A 63 -1.97 1.33 2.16
C ALA A 63 -2.42 1.99 3.46
N GLU A 64 -3.40 2.88 3.42
CA GLU A 64 -3.95 3.52 4.61
C GLU A 64 -4.57 2.52 5.59
N TYR A 65 -5.24 1.47 5.10
CA TYR A 65 -5.75 0.41 5.96
C TYR A 65 -4.63 -0.34 6.67
N PHE A 66 -3.53 -0.63 5.97
CA PHE A 66 -2.36 -1.27 6.59
C PHE A 66 -1.67 -0.35 7.57
N ALA A 67 -1.56 0.94 7.26
CA ALA A 67 -0.98 1.93 8.16
C ALA A 67 -1.81 2.04 9.45
N HIS A 68 -3.13 2.10 9.33
CA HIS A 68 -4.02 2.18 10.50
C HIS A 68 -3.84 0.95 11.40
N ALA A 69 -3.82 -0.24 10.81
CA ALA A 69 -3.65 -1.49 11.57
C ALA A 69 -2.31 -1.55 12.31
N ASN A 70 -1.26 -0.95 11.76
CA ASN A 70 0.07 -0.94 12.35
C ASN A 70 0.38 0.35 13.13
N GLU A 71 -0.61 1.20 13.34
CA GLU A 71 -0.47 2.47 14.06
C GLU A 71 0.58 3.40 13.44
N ILE A 72 0.70 3.36 12.11
CA ILE A 72 1.58 4.25 11.36
C ILE A 72 0.76 5.47 10.93
N PRO A 73 1.14 6.69 11.35
CA PRO A 73 0.45 7.90 10.91
C PRO A 73 0.54 8.08 9.39
N LYS A 74 -0.54 8.55 8.80
CA LYS A 74 -0.60 8.80 7.35
C LYS A 74 0.55 9.70 6.89
N SER A 75 0.95 10.67 7.71
CA SER A 75 2.07 11.59 7.41
C SER A 75 3.42 10.90 7.31
N LYS A 76 3.55 9.68 7.85
CA LYS A 76 4.78 8.88 7.79
C LYS A 76 4.79 7.85 6.67
N MET A 77 3.70 7.72 5.93
CA MET A 77 3.66 6.87 4.74
C MET A 77 4.51 7.50 3.63
N ILE A 78 5.27 6.65 2.96
CA ILE A 78 6.14 7.09 1.86
C ILE A 78 5.40 6.90 0.55
N GLN A 79 5.12 8.01 -0.16
CA GLN A 79 4.40 8.00 -1.41
C GLN A 79 5.35 8.31 -2.57
N HIS A 80 5.32 7.48 -3.61
CA HIS A 80 6.12 7.69 -4.81
C HIS A 80 5.23 7.66 -6.05
N ASP A 81 5.15 8.76 -6.79
CA ASP A 81 4.42 8.84 -8.05
C ASP A 81 4.95 7.85 -9.08
N PHE A 82 6.25 7.57 -9.04
CA PHE A 82 6.88 6.66 -10.00
C PHE A 82 6.46 5.18 -9.82
N LEU A 83 5.73 4.86 -8.74
CA LEU A 83 5.20 3.51 -8.55
C LEU A 83 3.86 3.29 -9.26
N TYR A 84 3.23 4.34 -9.78
CA TYR A 84 1.99 4.19 -10.54
C TYR A 84 2.28 3.52 -11.89
N HIS A 85 1.61 2.40 -12.17
CA HIS A 85 1.85 1.56 -13.35
C HIS A 85 3.34 1.23 -13.56
N ALA A 86 4.04 0.96 -12.46
CA ALA A 86 5.49 0.86 -12.47
C ALA A 86 5.99 -0.49 -13.00
N PRO A 87 7.03 -0.46 -13.85
CA PRO A 87 7.79 -1.68 -14.17
C PRO A 87 8.68 -2.08 -12.99
N PRO A 88 9.24 -3.32 -13.01
CA PRO A 88 10.07 -3.82 -11.90
C PRO A 88 11.21 -2.89 -11.47
N GLU A 89 11.82 -2.16 -12.40
CA GLU A 89 12.95 -1.26 -12.12
C GLU A 89 12.56 -0.14 -11.15
N ARG A 90 11.31 0.33 -11.22
CA ARG A 90 10.83 1.38 -10.32
C ARG A 90 10.56 0.85 -8.92
N PHE A 91 10.12 -0.40 -8.81
CA PHE A 91 10.01 -1.05 -7.50
C PHE A 91 11.39 -1.23 -6.88
N ALA A 92 12.39 -1.63 -7.68
CA ALA A 92 13.77 -1.73 -7.20
C ALA A 92 14.27 -0.38 -6.69
N LYS A 93 13.96 0.72 -7.40
CA LYS A 93 14.29 2.07 -6.97
C LYS A 93 13.67 2.41 -5.61
N ALA A 94 12.38 2.09 -5.43
CA ALA A 94 11.69 2.34 -4.17
C ALA A 94 12.34 1.55 -3.03
N ILE A 95 12.74 0.31 -3.26
CA ILE A 95 13.39 -0.55 -2.26
C ILE A 95 14.73 0.05 -1.84
N VAL A 96 15.53 0.53 -2.79
CA VAL A 96 16.83 1.15 -2.50
C VAL A 96 16.67 2.40 -1.64
N LEU A 97 15.57 3.13 -1.79
CA LEU A 97 15.29 4.35 -1.03
C LEU A 97 14.79 4.11 0.39
N ILE A 98 14.51 2.86 0.77
CA ILE A 98 14.06 2.55 2.12
C ILE A 98 15.18 2.84 3.12
N PRO A 99 14.92 3.65 4.18
CA PRO A 99 15.92 3.94 5.19
C PRO A 99 16.45 2.68 5.89
N ASP A 100 17.74 2.69 6.24
CA ASP A 100 18.40 1.52 6.85
C ASP A 100 17.80 1.12 8.19
N GLU A 101 17.22 2.06 8.94
CA GLU A 101 16.59 1.78 10.23
C GLU A 101 15.26 1.03 10.14
N ILE A 102 14.67 0.95 8.94
CA ILE A 102 13.43 0.21 8.72
C ILE A 102 13.74 -1.28 8.56
N HIS A 103 13.10 -2.12 9.37
CA HIS A 103 13.29 -3.57 9.35
C HIS A 103 12.26 -4.30 8.51
N THR A 104 11.00 -3.85 8.54
CA THR A 104 9.89 -4.46 7.78
C THR A 104 9.08 -3.38 7.08
N ALA A 105 8.99 -3.50 5.77
CA ALA A 105 8.24 -2.56 4.95
C ALA A 105 7.26 -3.29 4.03
#